data_064edee62ca056a06b8843aab2be71f7
#
_entry.id   064edee62ca056a06b8843aab2be71f7
#
_cell.length_a   1.000
_cell.length_b   1.000
_cell.length_c   1.000
_cell.angle_alpha   90.00
_cell.angle_beta   90.00
_cell.angle_gamma   90.00
#
_symmetry.space_group_name_H-M   'P 1'
#
loop_
_entity.id
_entity.type
_entity.pdbx_description
1 polymer ?
#
loop_
_entity_poly.entity_id
_entity_poly.type
_entity_poly.pdbx_seq_one_letter_code
_entity_poly.pdbx_strand_id
1 'polypeptide(L)'
;MERESPILADLVFLGGGHAQIAAIKSFAMNPVLGLRLTIVTATTRTPYSGMLPAYVEGVWDDDDLHIDLAHLAQFAGARLIVAPCSGIDADGRTLFFDDRPPLHFDLLSINIGGQPDLDAIKGAFDHLIPVKPIAKFQQAFDGLRADGLPKRIAVIGGGAAGCELALALRKRWQSHGVVPQMTLYSRSLKLLSQMSPRAGQLMLAALHKADIRLRLGCEVDTVEAGCLHFGDKFEEFDAGFLVSAVRPPRWLSSTSLARDKNGFLAVRQTLQSTSHPYIFAAGDIATIEADPRPKAGVFAVRAGPVLAKNLRKYLHGRRLKKWAAQKRYLAIIGCADGGAIASWGQFGVKADWFLALKYWIDRRFMAKYQNLSMPALPAP
;
A
#
# COMPACT_ATOMS: atom_id res chain seq x y z
N MET A 1 38.98 17.42 -11.55
CA MET A 1 38.72 15.96 -11.53
C MET A 1 38.37 15.58 -10.11
N GLU A 2 37.08 15.52 -9.81
CA GLU A 2 36.64 14.92 -8.54
C GLU A 2 37.05 13.45 -8.55
N ARG A 3 37.87 13.04 -7.58
CA ARG A 3 38.17 11.63 -7.40
C ARG A 3 36.87 10.97 -6.91
N GLU A 4 36.15 10.28 -7.79
CA GLU A 4 35.05 9.42 -7.40
C GLU A 4 35.54 8.45 -6.32
N SER A 5 34.97 8.53 -5.15
CA SER A 5 35.31 7.59 -4.08
C SER A 5 34.97 6.18 -4.54
N PRO A 6 35.84 5.19 -4.36
CA PRO A 6 35.54 3.81 -4.76
C PRO A 6 34.26 3.31 -4.10
N ILE A 7 33.44 2.56 -4.84
CA ILE A 7 32.25 1.93 -4.32
C ILE A 7 32.68 0.78 -3.40
N LEU A 8 32.28 0.87 -2.13
CA LEU A 8 32.61 -0.09 -1.08
C LEU A 8 31.45 -1.03 -0.76
N ALA A 9 30.21 -0.60 -1.03
CA ALA A 9 29.01 -1.40 -0.78
C ALA A 9 27.83 -0.98 -1.66
N ASP A 10 26.98 -1.95 -1.96
CA ASP A 10 25.73 -1.79 -2.69
C ASP A 10 24.52 -1.91 -1.75
N LEU A 11 23.79 -0.81 -1.55
CA LEU A 11 22.48 -0.84 -0.91
C LEU A 11 21.39 -0.85 -1.99
N VAL A 12 20.66 -1.96 -2.04
CA VAL A 12 19.54 -2.13 -2.96
C VAL A 12 18.23 -1.92 -2.23
N PHE A 13 17.38 -1.05 -2.75
CA PHE A 13 16.01 -0.83 -2.33
C PHE A 13 15.06 -1.55 -3.28
N LEU A 14 14.48 -2.66 -2.85
CA LEU A 14 13.53 -3.44 -3.63
C LEU A 14 12.10 -2.98 -3.32
N GLY A 15 11.46 -2.31 -4.29
CA GLY A 15 10.14 -1.70 -4.22
C GLY A 15 10.16 -0.20 -3.92
N GLY A 16 9.04 0.47 -4.18
CA GLY A 16 8.81 1.91 -3.95
C GLY A 16 7.86 2.20 -2.78
N GLY A 17 7.73 1.30 -1.80
CA GLY A 17 6.77 1.49 -0.71
C GLY A 17 7.14 2.64 0.23
N HIS A 18 6.15 3.12 1.01
CA HIS A 18 6.23 4.35 1.81
C HIS A 18 7.39 4.40 2.84
N ALA A 19 7.77 3.26 3.42
CA ALA A 19 8.93 3.22 4.32
C ALA A 19 10.22 3.45 3.55
N GLN A 20 10.29 2.93 2.32
CA GLN A 20 11.49 2.94 1.51
C GLN A 20 11.75 4.32 0.89
N ILE A 21 10.70 5.00 0.38
CA ILE A 21 10.85 6.36 -0.14
C ILE A 21 11.38 7.33 0.94
N ALA A 22 10.95 7.14 2.20
CA ALA A 22 11.49 7.92 3.32
C ALA A 22 12.96 7.60 3.60
N ALA A 23 13.36 6.33 3.48
CA ALA A 23 14.74 5.91 3.64
C ALA A 23 15.62 6.46 2.50
N ILE A 24 15.19 6.32 1.24
CA ILE A 24 15.90 6.84 0.05
C ILE A 24 16.12 8.35 0.20
N LYS A 25 15.07 9.12 0.50
CA LYS A 25 15.20 10.56 0.75
C LYS A 25 16.18 10.87 1.88
N SER A 26 16.17 10.09 2.97
CA SER A 26 17.13 10.26 4.06
C SER A 26 18.58 10.04 3.59
N PHE A 27 18.84 9.06 2.72
CA PHE A 27 20.16 8.83 2.16
C PHE A 27 20.57 9.92 1.18
N ALA A 28 19.64 10.47 0.41
CA ALA A 28 19.87 11.64 -0.45
C ALA A 28 20.32 12.86 0.36
N MET A 29 19.60 13.16 1.44
CA MET A 29 19.90 14.33 2.30
C MET A 29 21.22 14.19 3.10
N ASN A 30 21.67 12.98 3.32
CA ASN A 30 22.92 12.69 4.04
C ASN A 30 23.61 11.50 3.37
N PRO A 31 24.39 11.70 2.29
CA PRO A 31 25.07 10.62 1.59
C PRO A 31 26.07 9.87 2.48
N VAL A 32 26.31 8.60 2.16
CA VAL A 32 27.34 7.77 2.79
C VAL A 32 28.43 7.52 1.75
N LEU A 33 29.65 7.94 2.03
CA LEU A 33 30.79 7.79 1.12
C LEU A 33 31.03 6.31 0.78
N GLY A 34 31.29 6.03 -0.49
CA GLY A 34 31.50 4.67 -0.98
C GLY A 34 30.25 3.79 -1.05
N LEU A 35 29.04 4.34 -0.79
CA LEU A 35 27.79 3.61 -0.89
C LEU A 35 27.11 3.88 -2.24
N ARG A 36 26.89 2.83 -3.02
CA ARG A 36 26.05 2.89 -4.20
C ARG A 36 24.60 2.57 -3.84
N LEU A 37 23.67 3.47 -4.19
CA LEU A 37 22.24 3.27 -4.03
C LEU A 37 21.63 2.74 -5.32
N THR A 38 20.83 1.69 -5.24
CA THR A 38 20.05 1.16 -6.35
C THR A 38 18.60 0.99 -5.92
N ILE A 39 17.68 1.51 -6.71
CA ILE A 39 16.23 1.33 -6.53
C ILE A 39 15.77 0.34 -7.60
N VAL A 40 15.15 -0.77 -7.17
CA VAL A 40 14.54 -1.76 -8.04
C VAL A 40 13.02 -1.72 -7.84
N THR A 41 12.27 -1.48 -8.88
CA THR A 41 10.82 -1.33 -8.81
C THR A 41 10.14 -1.80 -10.09
N ALA A 42 8.92 -2.29 -10.01
CA ALA A 42 8.13 -2.68 -11.17
C ALA A 42 7.56 -1.46 -11.94
N THR A 43 7.46 -0.29 -11.29
CA THR A 43 6.91 0.94 -11.89
C THR A 43 7.70 2.15 -11.41
N THR A 44 7.73 3.21 -12.21
CA THR A 44 8.36 4.49 -11.84
C THR A 44 7.48 5.36 -10.94
N ARG A 45 6.21 5.03 -10.81
CA ARG A 45 5.24 5.80 -10.02
C ARG A 45 4.71 4.96 -8.87
N THR A 46 4.79 5.47 -7.65
CA THR A 46 4.27 4.81 -6.45
C THR A 46 3.04 5.55 -5.94
N PRO A 47 1.86 4.90 -5.91
CA PRO A 47 0.64 5.53 -5.44
C PRO A 47 0.57 5.59 -3.91
N TYR A 48 0.02 6.67 -3.38
CA TYR A 48 -0.34 6.78 -1.96
C TYR A 48 -1.76 6.26 -1.74
N SER A 49 -1.88 5.03 -1.27
CA SER A 49 -3.16 4.32 -1.13
C SER A 49 -4.20 5.02 -0.25
N GLY A 50 -3.77 5.90 0.68
CA GLY A 50 -4.67 6.69 1.51
C GLY A 50 -5.48 7.73 0.75
N MET A 51 -5.02 8.15 -0.44
CA MET A 51 -5.71 9.11 -1.31
C MET A 51 -6.61 8.45 -2.36
N LEU A 52 -6.54 7.12 -2.53
CA LEU A 52 -7.29 6.43 -3.57
C LEU A 52 -8.82 6.68 -3.52
N PRO A 53 -9.51 6.65 -2.36
CA PRO A 53 -10.94 6.95 -2.33
C PRO A 53 -11.27 8.35 -2.85
N ALA A 54 -10.47 9.36 -2.47
CA ALA A 54 -10.67 10.74 -2.92
C ALA A 54 -10.33 10.93 -4.41
N TYR A 55 -9.38 10.14 -4.96
CA TYR A 55 -9.16 10.05 -6.41
C TYR A 55 -10.41 9.48 -7.11
N VAL A 56 -10.98 8.40 -6.62
CA VAL A 56 -12.22 7.81 -7.16
C VAL A 56 -13.37 8.81 -7.11
N GLU A 57 -13.50 9.58 -6.03
CA GLU A 57 -14.48 10.68 -5.93
C GLU A 57 -14.26 11.78 -6.98
N GLY A 58 -13.02 11.95 -7.48
CA GLY A 58 -12.62 13.04 -8.37
C GLY A 58 -12.15 14.30 -7.63
N VAL A 59 -11.73 14.17 -6.38
CA VAL A 59 -11.13 15.25 -5.58
C VAL A 59 -9.65 15.42 -5.91
N TRP A 60 -8.96 14.32 -6.15
CA TRP A 60 -7.55 14.27 -6.56
C TRP A 60 -7.43 13.76 -7.98
N ASP A 61 -6.42 14.21 -8.68
CA ASP A 61 -6.03 13.66 -9.98
C ASP A 61 -4.94 12.59 -9.83
N ASP A 62 -4.49 12.04 -10.97
CA ASP A 62 -3.49 10.99 -11.01
C ASP A 62 -2.11 11.44 -10.49
N ASP A 63 -1.75 12.70 -10.76
CA ASP A 63 -0.45 13.25 -10.33
C ASP A 63 -0.44 13.52 -8.82
N ASP A 64 -1.57 13.95 -8.24
CA ASP A 64 -1.72 14.10 -6.79
C ASP A 64 -1.49 12.78 -6.05
N LEU A 65 -1.93 11.66 -6.65
CA LEU A 65 -1.90 10.34 -6.04
C LEU A 65 -0.51 9.70 -6.03
N HIS A 66 0.40 10.12 -6.94
CA HIS A 66 1.65 9.41 -7.19
C HIS A 66 2.90 10.16 -6.73
N ILE A 67 3.87 9.38 -6.28
CA ILE A 67 5.26 9.81 -6.05
C ILE A 67 6.10 9.29 -7.20
N ASP A 68 6.84 10.17 -7.87
CA ASP A 68 7.77 9.83 -8.94
C ASP A 68 9.07 9.28 -8.37
N LEU A 69 9.29 7.97 -8.59
CA LEU A 69 10.50 7.28 -8.15
C LEU A 69 11.71 7.60 -9.04
N ALA A 70 11.50 8.02 -10.30
CA ALA A 70 12.61 8.45 -11.15
C ALA A 70 13.18 9.78 -10.64
N HIS A 71 12.31 10.73 -10.30
CA HIS A 71 12.73 12.00 -9.69
C HIS A 71 13.40 11.76 -8.32
N LEU A 72 12.82 10.87 -7.48
CA LEU A 72 13.44 10.51 -6.20
C LEU A 72 14.81 9.84 -6.37
N ALA A 73 14.97 8.96 -7.37
CA ALA A 73 16.24 8.32 -7.69
C ALA A 73 17.29 9.35 -8.13
N GLN A 74 16.91 10.26 -9.02
CA GLN A 74 17.78 11.36 -9.46
C GLN A 74 18.19 12.24 -8.26
N PHE A 75 17.24 12.63 -7.42
CA PHE A 75 17.51 13.40 -6.20
C PHE A 75 18.48 12.69 -5.24
N ALA A 76 18.43 11.35 -5.18
CA ALA A 76 19.29 10.54 -4.32
C ALA A 76 20.63 10.13 -4.97
N GLY A 77 20.90 10.49 -6.23
CA GLY A 77 22.03 9.96 -6.97
C GLY A 77 22.00 8.44 -7.08
N ALA A 78 20.81 7.84 -7.08
CA ALA A 78 20.61 6.40 -7.07
C ALA A 78 20.38 5.87 -8.49
N ARG A 79 20.91 4.67 -8.77
CA ARG A 79 20.56 3.93 -9.98
C ARG A 79 19.12 3.43 -9.88
N LEU A 80 18.30 3.70 -10.88
CA LEU A 80 16.94 3.18 -10.99
C LEU A 80 16.89 2.01 -11.97
N ILE A 81 16.31 0.90 -11.50
CA ILE A 81 16.05 -0.30 -12.30
C ILE A 81 14.54 -0.53 -12.29
N VAL A 82 13.92 -0.33 -13.44
CA VAL A 82 12.47 -0.59 -13.61
C VAL A 82 12.32 -2.02 -14.14
N ALA A 83 12.12 -2.94 -13.21
CA ALA A 83 11.88 -4.35 -13.50
C ALA A 83 11.18 -5.03 -12.30
N PRO A 84 10.22 -5.92 -12.54
CA PRO A 84 9.67 -6.76 -11.49
C PRO A 84 10.72 -7.77 -11.03
N CYS A 85 10.92 -7.89 -9.72
CA CYS A 85 11.75 -8.94 -9.13
C CYS A 85 10.97 -10.25 -9.11
N SER A 86 11.55 -11.33 -9.66
CA SER A 86 10.96 -12.67 -9.72
C SER A 86 11.50 -13.62 -8.65
N GLY A 87 12.61 -13.27 -7.97
CA GLY A 87 13.19 -14.12 -6.94
C GLY A 87 14.35 -13.45 -6.19
N ILE A 88 14.72 -14.06 -5.06
CA ILE A 88 15.86 -13.66 -4.23
C ILE A 88 16.62 -14.90 -3.79
N ASP A 89 17.88 -15.00 -4.13
CA ASP A 89 18.86 -15.82 -3.42
C ASP A 89 19.40 -14.99 -2.25
N ALA A 90 18.86 -15.26 -1.06
CA ALA A 90 19.22 -14.47 0.10
C ALA A 90 20.66 -14.79 0.58
N ASP A 91 21.11 -16.05 0.50
CA ASP A 91 22.44 -16.50 0.89
C ASP A 91 23.50 -15.98 -0.09
N GLY A 92 23.24 -16.10 -1.42
CA GLY A 92 24.09 -15.59 -2.49
C GLY A 92 23.93 -14.08 -2.74
N ARG A 93 23.10 -13.39 -1.96
CA ARG A 93 22.84 -11.92 -2.06
C ARG A 93 22.52 -11.44 -3.46
N THR A 94 21.60 -12.13 -4.14
CA THR A 94 21.28 -11.87 -5.53
C THR A 94 19.78 -11.73 -5.75
N LEU A 95 19.36 -10.69 -6.48
CA LEU A 95 18.00 -10.53 -6.98
C LEU A 95 17.90 -11.09 -8.40
N PHE A 96 16.80 -11.78 -8.68
CA PHE A 96 16.50 -12.35 -10.00
C PHE A 96 15.36 -11.57 -10.68
N PHE A 97 15.40 -11.58 -12.00
CA PHE A 97 14.44 -10.94 -12.89
C PHE A 97 14.19 -11.88 -14.07
N ASP A 98 13.03 -11.77 -14.70
CA ASP A 98 12.69 -12.64 -15.84
C ASP A 98 13.36 -12.18 -17.14
N ASP A 99 13.58 -10.86 -17.30
CA ASP A 99 13.97 -10.22 -18.55
C ASP A 99 15.34 -9.52 -18.52
N ARG A 100 16.14 -9.74 -17.47
CA ARG A 100 17.44 -9.07 -17.29
C ARG A 100 18.41 -9.86 -16.42
N PRO A 101 19.73 -9.56 -16.49
CA PRO A 101 20.72 -10.19 -15.63
C PRO A 101 20.44 -10.02 -14.15
N PRO A 102 20.84 -10.98 -13.30
CA PRO A 102 20.75 -10.89 -11.85
C PRO A 102 21.50 -9.66 -11.29
N LEU A 103 21.05 -9.18 -10.13
CA LEU A 103 21.65 -8.05 -9.44
C LEU A 103 22.15 -8.46 -8.07
N HIS A 104 23.45 -8.30 -7.83
CA HIS A 104 24.07 -8.50 -6.51
C HIS A 104 23.79 -7.31 -5.58
N PHE A 105 23.75 -7.55 -4.26
CA PHE A 105 23.64 -6.55 -3.21
C PHE A 105 24.51 -6.90 -1.99
N ASP A 106 25.03 -5.91 -1.30
CA ASP A 106 25.65 -6.08 0.02
C ASP A 106 24.64 -5.91 1.15
N LEU A 107 23.68 -4.99 0.93
CA LEU A 107 22.59 -4.68 1.85
C LEU A 107 21.29 -4.54 1.07
N LEU A 108 20.22 -5.20 1.51
CA LEU A 108 18.92 -5.18 0.85
C LEU A 108 17.84 -4.62 1.77
N SER A 109 17.02 -3.73 1.24
CA SER A 109 15.80 -3.26 1.88
C SER A 109 14.59 -3.60 1.04
N ILE A 110 13.60 -4.34 1.58
CA ILE A 110 12.42 -4.82 0.86
C ILE A 110 11.18 -4.08 1.32
N ASN A 111 10.48 -3.43 0.37
CA ASN A 111 9.18 -2.80 0.61
C ASN A 111 8.34 -2.77 -0.67
N ILE A 112 7.92 -3.95 -1.09
CA ILE A 112 7.14 -4.20 -2.31
C ILE A 112 5.63 -4.25 -2.06
N GLY A 113 5.19 -3.96 -0.82
CA GLY A 113 3.79 -4.08 -0.43
C GLY A 113 3.31 -5.54 -0.34
N GLY A 114 2.01 -5.73 -0.49
CA GLY A 114 1.38 -7.03 -0.60
C GLY A 114 0.49 -7.10 -1.83
N GLN A 115 0.26 -8.30 -2.34
CA GLN A 115 -0.64 -8.58 -3.46
C GLN A 115 -2.07 -8.87 -2.94
N PRO A 116 -3.12 -8.63 -3.73
CA PRO A 116 -4.46 -9.03 -3.36
C PRO A 116 -4.56 -10.56 -3.25
N ASP A 117 -5.38 -11.02 -2.33
CA ASP A 117 -5.70 -12.44 -2.19
C ASP A 117 -6.80 -12.82 -3.19
N LEU A 118 -6.43 -13.06 -4.44
CA LEU A 118 -7.36 -13.46 -5.49
C LEU A 118 -7.72 -14.94 -5.42
N ASP A 119 -6.89 -15.76 -4.78
CA ASP A 119 -7.12 -17.20 -4.64
C ASP A 119 -8.20 -17.53 -3.59
N ALA A 120 -8.53 -16.55 -2.73
CA ALA A 120 -9.57 -16.73 -1.70
C ALA A 120 -10.98 -16.86 -2.27
N ILE A 121 -11.20 -16.40 -3.51
CA ILE A 121 -12.50 -16.44 -4.19
C ILE A 121 -12.28 -17.04 -5.57
N LYS A 122 -12.95 -18.15 -5.87
CA LYS A 122 -12.84 -18.81 -7.17
C LYS A 122 -13.32 -17.87 -8.28
N GLY A 123 -12.56 -17.70 -9.36
CA GLY A 123 -12.89 -16.81 -10.48
C GLY A 123 -12.63 -15.31 -10.24
N ALA A 124 -12.16 -14.90 -9.04
CA ALA A 124 -11.91 -13.50 -8.75
C ALA A 124 -10.87 -12.85 -9.68
N PHE A 125 -9.89 -13.63 -10.14
CA PHE A 125 -8.84 -13.14 -11.05
C PHE A 125 -9.41 -12.63 -12.39
N ASP A 126 -10.42 -13.32 -12.91
CA ASP A 126 -10.98 -13.07 -14.25
C ASP A 126 -12.14 -12.06 -14.21
N HIS A 127 -12.85 -11.97 -13.09
CA HIS A 127 -14.15 -11.28 -13.04
C HIS A 127 -14.24 -10.13 -12.04
N LEU A 128 -13.21 -9.92 -11.18
CA LEU A 128 -13.19 -8.81 -10.23
C LEU A 128 -12.02 -7.87 -10.48
N ILE A 129 -12.25 -6.60 -10.20
CA ILE A 129 -11.24 -5.55 -10.23
C ILE A 129 -10.61 -5.47 -8.82
N PRO A 130 -9.38 -5.95 -8.61
CA PRO A 130 -8.71 -5.82 -7.33
C PRO A 130 -8.25 -4.36 -7.11
N VAL A 131 -8.40 -3.85 -5.90
CA VAL A 131 -7.95 -2.48 -5.56
C VAL A 131 -6.42 -2.36 -5.50
N LYS A 132 -5.72 -3.47 -5.35
CA LYS A 132 -4.25 -3.55 -5.46
C LYS A 132 -3.86 -4.52 -6.58
N PRO A 133 -2.83 -4.23 -7.38
CA PRO A 133 -2.04 -3.00 -7.43
C PRO A 133 -2.86 -1.80 -7.93
N ILE A 134 -2.64 -0.63 -7.32
CA ILE A 134 -3.47 0.56 -7.60
C ILE A 134 -3.42 0.97 -9.09
N ALA A 135 -2.28 0.83 -9.77
CA ALA A 135 -2.17 1.14 -11.19
C ALA A 135 -3.12 0.29 -12.06
N LYS A 136 -3.27 -1.01 -11.75
CA LYS A 136 -4.24 -1.87 -12.46
C LYS A 136 -5.69 -1.49 -12.14
N PHE A 137 -5.94 -1.14 -10.88
CA PHE A 137 -7.25 -0.63 -10.47
C PHE A 137 -7.61 0.64 -11.24
N GLN A 138 -6.70 1.62 -11.34
CA GLN A 138 -6.93 2.88 -12.07
C GLN A 138 -7.24 2.61 -13.54
N GLN A 139 -6.45 1.79 -14.20
CA GLN A 139 -6.69 1.42 -15.61
C GLN A 139 -8.08 0.81 -15.81
N ALA A 140 -8.48 -0.14 -14.95
CA ALA A 140 -9.78 -0.77 -15.01
C ALA A 140 -10.93 0.21 -14.69
N PHE A 141 -10.72 1.07 -13.69
CA PHE A 141 -11.67 2.10 -13.28
C PHE A 141 -11.92 3.14 -14.40
N ASP A 142 -10.86 3.57 -15.09
CA ASP A 142 -10.96 4.49 -16.21
C ASP A 142 -11.62 3.83 -17.42
N GLY A 143 -11.36 2.54 -17.68
CA GLY A 143 -12.06 1.74 -18.68
C GLY A 143 -13.57 1.69 -18.46
N LEU A 144 -14.03 1.41 -17.22
CA LEU A 144 -15.45 1.43 -16.88
C LEU A 144 -16.15 2.77 -17.13
N ARG A 145 -15.40 3.87 -17.09
CA ARG A 145 -15.91 5.21 -17.36
C ARG A 145 -16.03 5.48 -18.86
N ALA A 146 -15.17 4.89 -19.67
CA ALA A 146 -15.16 5.03 -21.13
C ALA A 146 -16.23 4.15 -21.79
N ASP A 147 -16.45 2.93 -21.27
CA ASP A 147 -17.35 1.93 -21.84
C ASP A 147 -18.84 2.11 -21.43
N GLY A 148 -19.09 3.06 -20.55
CA GLY A 148 -20.43 3.30 -19.98
C GLY A 148 -20.52 2.84 -18.52
N LEU A 149 -21.14 3.69 -17.71
CA LEU A 149 -21.18 3.48 -16.26
C LEU A 149 -22.02 2.25 -15.88
N PRO A 150 -21.47 1.28 -15.14
CA PRO A 150 -22.21 0.10 -14.69
C PRO A 150 -23.40 0.47 -13.81
N LYS A 151 -24.49 -0.29 -13.94
CA LYS A 151 -25.73 -0.07 -13.18
C LYS A 151 -25.79 -0.85 -11.88
N ARG A 152 -25.07 -1.99 -11.80
CA ARG A 152 -24.98 -2.85 -10.61
C ARG A 152 -23.53 -3.00 -10.21
N ILE A 153 -23.19 -2.50 -9.04
CA ILE A 153 -21.82 -2.49 -8.52
C ILE A 153 -21.74 -3.34 -7.27
N ALA A 154 -20.82 -4.29 -7.27
CA ALA A 154 -20.46 -5.10 -6.12
C ALA A 154 -19.11 -4.62 -5.53
N VAL A 155 -19.06 -4.40 -4.21
CA VAL A 155 -17.81 -4.13 -3.48
C VAL A 155 -17.62 -5.22 -2.43
N ILE A 156 -16.55 -6.00 -2.54
CA ILE A 156 -16.26 -7.13 -1.63
C ILE A 156 -15.19 -6.69 -0.64
N GLY A 157 -15.59 -6.49 0.63
CA GLY A 157 -14.70 -6.10 1.72
C GLY A 157 -15.29 -5.04 2.65
N GLY A 158 -15.67 -5.40 3.89
CA GLY A 158 -16.27 -4.52 4.91
C GLY A 158 -15.25 -3.77 5.79
N GLY A 159 -13.98 -3.72 5.41
CA GLY A 159 -12.95 -2.91 6.06
C GLY A 159 -12.99 -1.43 5.65
N ALA A 160 -12.08 -0.61 6.22
CA ALA A 160 -12.04 0.83 5.93
C ALA A 160 -11.94 1.13 4.43
N ALA A 161 -11.00 0.50 3.74
CA ALA A 161 -10.79 0.74 2.30
C ALA A 161 -12.02 0.36 1.46
N GLY A 162 -12.73 -0.74 1.78
CA GLY A 162 -13.92 -1.15 1.04
C GLY A 162 -15.10 -0.22 1.29
N CYS A 163 -15.31 0.21 2.53
CA CYS A 163 -16.36 1.17 2.86
C CYS A 163 -16.11 2.55 2.21
N GLU A 164 -14.87 3.06 2.28
CA GLU A 164 -14.49 4.31 1.59
C GLU A 164 -14.67 4.19 0.08
N LEU A 165 -14.21 3.09 -0.51
CA LEU A 165 -14.35 2.86 -1.95
C LEU A 165 -15.82 2.83 -2.38
N ALA A 166 -16.68 2.11 -1.65
CA ALA A 166 -18.11 2.04 -1.97
C ALA A 166 -18.76 3.44 -1.95
N LEU A 167 -18.47 4.25 -0.93
CA LEU A 167 -18.96 5.62 -0.83
C LEU A 167 -18.40 6.52 -1.95
N ALA A 168 -17.11 6.40 -2.24
CA ALA A 168 -16.45 7.15 -3.30
C ALA A 168 -17.02 6.82 -4.69
N LEU A 169 -17.21 5.54 -5.00
CA LEU A 169 -17.85 5.08 -6.24
C LEU A 169 -19.28 5.62 -6.35
N ARG A 170 -20.10 5.52 -5.30
CA ARG A 170 -21.45 6.09 -5.27
C ARG A 170 -21.43 7.58 -5.62
N LYS A 171 -20.56 8.36 -4.96
CA LYS A 171 -20.41 9.79 -5.19
C LYS A 171 -19.99 10.10 -6.62
N ARG A 172 -19.02 9.35 -7.14
CA ARG A 172 -18.49 9.52 -8.50
C ARG A 172 -19.56 9.27 -9.55
N TRP A 173 -20.36 8.18 -9.43
CA TRP A 173 -21.42 7.88 -10.38
C TRP A 173 -22.54 8.90 -10.33
N GLN A 174 -22.93 9.34 -9.13
CA GLN A 174 -23.93 10.41 -8.96
C GLN A 174 -23.50 11.71 -9.64
N SER A 175 -22.22 12.08 -9.60
CA SER A 175 -21.72 13.28 -10.28
C SER A 175 -21.80 13.18 -11.81
N HIS A 176 -21.99 11.97 -12.37
CA HIS A 176 -22.23 11.73 -13.79
C HIS A 176 -23.73 11.47 -14.10
N GLY A 177 -24.63 11.75 -13.16
CA GLY A 177 -26.07 11.57 -13.34
C GLY A 177 -26.55 10.11 -13.26
N VAL A 178 -25.69 9.17 -12.82
CA VAL A 178 -26.05 7.75 -12.69
C VAL A 178 -26.14 7.37 -11.22
N VAL A 179 -27.23 6.68 -10.85
CA VAL A 179 -27.39 6.11 -9.50
C VAL A 179 -27.36 4.58 -9.60
N PRO A 180 -26.20 3.96 -9.46
CA PRO A 180 -26.08 2.51 -9.58
C PRO A 180 -26.71 1.82 -8.37
N GLN A 181 -27.22 0.61 -8.58
CA GLN A 181 -27.52 -0.30 -7.47
C GLN A 181 -26.20 -0.83 -6.90
N MET A 182 -25.87 -0.46 -5.66
CA MET A 182 -24.61 -0.85 -5.05
C MET A 182 -24.81 -1.79 -3.88
N THR A 183 -23.99 -2.84 -3.83
CA THR A 183 -23.98 -3.78 -2.70
C THR A 183 -22.56 -3.95 -2.17
N LEU A 184 -22.40 -3.80 -0.86
CA LEU A 184 -21.15 -4.09 -0.16
C LEU A 184 -21.28 -5.43 0.57
N TYR A 185 -20.39 -6.36 0.23
CA TYR A 185 -20.31 -7.71 0.81
C TYR A 185 -19.23 -7.77 1.87
N SER A 186 -19.53 -8.35 3.01
CA SER A 186 -18.56 -8.52 4.10
C SER A 186 -18.73 -9.85 4.79
N ARG A 187 -17.66 -10.63 4.89
CA ARG A 187 -17.62 -11.87 5.69
C ARG A 187 -17.91 -11.59 7.18
N SER A 188 -17.48 -10.44 7.69
CA SER A 188 -17.74 -10.01 9.05
C SER A 188 -19.17 -9.51 9.20
N LEU A 189 -19.81 -9.84 10.33
CA LEU A 189 -21.10 -9.27 10.76
C LEU A 189 -21.00 -7.79 11.14
N LYS A 190 -19.78 -7.26 11.32
CA LYS A 190 -19.52 -5.87 11.71
C LYS A 190 -18.63 -5.19 10.70
N LEU A 191 -19.01 -3.99 10.28
CA LEU A 191 -18.13 -3.11 9.51
C LEU A 191 -16.99 -2.61 10.37
N LEU A 192 -15.83 -2.33 9.75
CA LEU A 192 -14.65 -1.78 10.43
C LEU A 192 -14.26 -2.59 11.68
N SER A 193 -14.31 -3.91 11.61
CA SER A 193 -14.13 -4.82 12.75
C SER A 193 -12.81 -4.64 13.52
N GLN A 194 -11.80 -4.01 12.91
CA GLN A 194 -10.51 -3.69 13.55
C GLN A 194 -10.46 -2.28 14.18
N MET A 195 -11.57 -1.54 14.16
CA MET A 195 -11.70 -0.18 14.68
C MET A 195 -12.68 -0.11 15.85
N SER A 196 -12.93 1.11 16.34
CA SER A 196 -13.90 1.26 17.42
C SER A 196 -15.31 0.81 17.01
N PRO A 197 -16.09 0.19 17.90
CA PRO A 197 -17.48 -0.20 17.61
C PRO A 197 -18.33 1.00 17.15
N ARG A 198 -18.06 2.18 17.71
CA ARG A 198 -18.75 3.43 17.35
C ARG A 198 -18.43 3.85 15.90
N ALA A 199 -17.19 3.69 15.45
CA ALA A 199 -16.83 3.96 14.06
C ALA A 199 -17.57 3.04 13.09
N GLY A 200 -17.73 1.75 13.44
CA GLY A 200 -18.54 0.79 12.67
C GLY A 200 -20.01 1.20 12.56
N GLN A 201 -20.62 1.67 13.65
CA GLN A 201 -22.01 2.17 13.66
C GLN A 201 -22.17 3.44 12.79
N LEU A 202 -21.22 4.37 12.88
CA LEU A 202 -21.21 5.60 12.07
C LEU A 202 -21.04 5.27 10.57
N MET A 203 -20.20 4.30 10.25
CA MET A 203 -20.02 3.85 8.87
C MET A 203 -21.26 3.15 8.33
N LEU A 204 -21.90 2.31 9.15
CA LEU A 204 -23.19 1.69 8.81
C LEU A 204 -24.22 2.76 8.42
N ALA A 205 -24.37 3.80 9.25
CA ALA A 205 -25.28 4.91 8.98
C ALA A 205 -24.91 5.68 7.70
N ALA A 206 -23.60 5.89 7.43
CA ALA A 206 -23.14 6.57 6.22
C ALA A 206 -23.45 5.77 4.94
N LEU A 207 -23.24 4.45 4.96
CA LEU A 207 -23.55 3.56 3.84
C LEU A 207 -25.06 3.48 3.58
N HIS A 208 -25.88 3.40 4.62
CA HIS A 208 -27.35 3.45 4.48
C HIS A 208 -27.82 4.80 3.91
N LYS A 209 -27.29 5.93 4.40
CA LYS A 209 -27.58 7.26 3.87
C LYS A 209 -27.22 7.39 2.38
N ALA A 210 -26.17 6.69 1.95
CA ALA A 210 -25.74 6.64 0.55
C ALA A 210 -26.52 5.62 -0.29
N ASP A 211 -27.55 4.97 0.27
CA ASP A 211 -28.34 3.93 -0.39
C ASP A 211 -27.47 2.77 -0.93
N ILE A 212 -26.52 2.30 -0.11
CA ILE A 212 -25.67 1.15 -0.42
C ILE A 212 -26.22 -0.06 0.36
N ARG A 213 -26.61 -1.09 -0.37
CA ARG A 213 -27.08 -2.35 0.22
C ARG A 213 -25.91 -3.07 0.94
N LEU A 214 -26.17 -3.66 2.10
CA LEU A 214 -25.17 -4.38 2.87
C LEU A 214 -25.49 -5.86 2.97
N ARG A 215 -24.49 -6.71 2.69
CA ARG A 215 -24.50 -8.15 2.89
C ARG A 215 -23.43 -8.49 3.94
N LEU A 216 -23.79 -8.32 5.22
CA LEU A 216 -22.90 -8.63 6.34
C LEU A 216 -23.03 -10.12 6.74
N GLY A 217 -21.92 -10.74 7.20
CA GLY A 217 -21.86 -12.17 7.44
C GLY A 217 -21.93 -13.00 6.15
N CYS A 218 -21.65 -12.37 5.01
CA CYS A 218 -21.71 -12.96 3.68
C CYS A 218 -20.30 -13.20 3.16
N GLU A 219 -19.92 -14.45 2.99
CA GLU A 219 -18.66 -14.85 2.36
C GLU A 219 -18.92 -15.17 0.90
N VAL A 220 -18.39 -14.35 0.01
CA VAL A 220 -18.39 -14.64 -1.44
C VAL A 220 -17.35 -15.73 -1.68
N ASP A 221 -17.76 -16.84 -2.24
CA ASP A 221 -16.91 -18.02 -2.47
C ASP A 221 -16.53 -18.22 -3.95
N THR A 222 -17.42 -17.84 -4.86
CA THR A 222 -17.22 -17.99 -6.31
C THR A 222 -17.73 -16.77 -7.05
N VAL A 223 -17.03 -16.40 -8.12
CA VAL A 223 -17.42 -15.34 -9.05
C VAL A 223 -17.34 -15.87 -10.47
N GLU A 224 -18.39 -15.67 -11.22
CA GLU A 224 -18.49 -15.94 -12.64
C GLU A 224 -18.79 -14.65 -13.41
N ALA A 225 -18.82 -14.70 -14.73
CA ALA A 225 -19.12 -13.51 -15.54
C ALA A 225 -20.45 -12.88 -15.14
N GLY A 226 -20.38 -11.71 -14.47
CA GLY A 226 -21.56 -10.96 -14.04
C GLY A 226 -22.33 -11.53 -12.84
N CYS A 227 -21.80 -12.55 -12.13
CA CYS A 227 -22.50 -13.22 -11.04
C CYS A 227 -21.59 -13.52 -9.85
N LEU A 228 -22.02 -13.17 -8.63
CA LEU A 228 -21.40 -13.50 -7.36
C LEU A 228 -22.18 -14.62 -6.68
N HIS A 229 -21.48 -15.65 -6.19
CA HIS A 229 -22.07 -16.73 -5.41
C HIS A 229 -21.62 -16.67 -3.95
N PHE A 230 -22.54 -17.01 -3.05
CA PHE A 230 -22.31 -17.07 -1.61
C PHE A 230 -23.27 -18.11 -0.98
N GLY A 231 -22.74 -19.30 -0.68
CA GLY A 231 -23.54 -20.47 -0.33
C GLY A 231 -24.47 -20.84 -1.51
N ASP A 232 -25.74 -21.09 -1.21
CA ASP A 232 -26.76 -21.44 -2.23
C ASP A 232 -27.40 -20.23 -2.93
N LYS A 233 -26.86 -19.01 -2.70
CA LYS A 233 -27.40 -17.77 -3.26
C LYS A 233 -26.47 -17.17 -4.28
N PHE A 234 -27.05 -16.40 -5.19
CA PHE A 234 -26.27 -15.61 -6.14
C PHE A 234 -26.88 -14.21 -6.33
N GLU A 235 -26.06 -13.27 -6.73
CA GLU A 235 -26.46 -11.91 -7.12
C GLU A 235 -25.67 -11.48 -8.37
N GLU A 236 -26.37 -10.80 -9.27
CA GLU A 236 -25.77 -10.28 -10.50
C GLU A 236 -25.09 -8.94 -10.27
N PHE A 237 -24.02 -8.68 -11.03
CA PHE A 237 -23.29 -7.40 -11.04
C PHE A 237 -22.79 -7.08 -12.45
N ASP A 238 -22.57 -5.79 -12.73
CA ASP A 238 -21.95 -5.32 -13.97
C ASP A 238 -20.47 -4.98 -13.74
N ALA A 239 -20.10 -4.52 -12.54
CA ALA A 239 -18.72 -4.31 -12.12
C ALA A 239 -18.51 -4.74 -10.65
N GLY A 240 -17.49 -5.57 -10.40
CA GLY A 240 -17.13 -6.06 -9.09
C GLY A 240 -15.75 -5.59 -8.63
N PHE A 241 -15.67 -5.00 -7.45
CA PHE A 241 -14.41 -4.52 -6.85
C PHE A 241 -14.02 -5.37 -5.65
N LEU A 242 -12.78 -5.88 -5.66
CA LEU A 242 -12.26 -6.70 -4.57
C LEU A 242 -11.30 -5.89 -3.68
N VAL A 243 -11.72 -5.68 -2.45
CA VAL A 243 -10.92 -5.06 -1.38
C VAL A 243 -10.54 -6.12 -0.35
N SER A 244 -9.70 -7.04 -0.78
CA SER A 244 -9.27 -8.18 0.05
C SER A 244 -8.12 -7.83 1.00
N ALA A 245 -7.85 -8.74 1.93
CA ALA A 245 -6.57 -8.78 2.62
C ALA A 245 -5.42 -8.97 1.61
N VAL A 246 -4.23 -8.57 2.01
CA VAL A 246 -3.03 -8.74 1.17
C VAL A 246 -2.31 -10.03 1.52
N ARG A 247 -1.68 -10.64 0.52
CA ARG A 247 -0.74 -11.76 0.63
C ARG A 247 0.65 -11.36 0.14
N PRO A 248 1.71 -12.03 0.60
CA PRO A 248 3.03 -11.86 0.00
C PRO A 248 3.06 -12.44 -1.42
N PRO A 249 3.98 -11.99 -2.30
CA PRO A 249 4.14 -12.56 -3.63
C PRO A 249 4.56 -14.04 -3.54
N ARG A 250 4.08 -14.87 -4.47
CA ARG A 250 4.28 -16.33 -4.46
C ARG A 250 5.75 -16.72 -4.47
N TRP A 251 6.61 -16.01 -5.22
CA TRP A 251 8.05 -16.30 -5.31
C TRP A 251 8.77 -16.21 -3.95
N LEU A 252 8.21 -15.47 -2.97
CA LEU A 252 8.81 -15.39 -1.64
C LEU A 252 8.82 -16.74 -0.90
N SER A 253 7.90 -17.65 -1.25
CA SER A 253 7.84 -18.98 -0.66
C SER A 253 9.03 -19.87 -1.03
N SER A 254 9.70 -19.62 -2.15
CA SER A 254 10.87 -20.36 -2.63
C SER A 254 12.21 -19.81 -2.12
N THR A 255 12.21 -18.78 -1.28
CA THR A 255 13.43 -18.19 -0.71
C THR A 255 13.78 -18.77 0.65
N SER A 256 15.06 -18.68 1.05
CA SER A 256 15.54 -19.04 2.39
C SER A 256 15.19 -18.00 3.47
N LEU A 257 14.49 -16.92 3.13
CA LEU A 257 14.05 -15.89 4.05
C LEU A 257 13.03 -16.40 5.06
N ALA A 258 13.25 -16.14 6.34
CA ALA A 258 12.28 -16.46 7.38
C ALA A 258 10.97 -15.70 7.18
N ARG A 259 9.84 -16.40 7.36
CA ARG A 259 8.48 -15.89 7.15
C ARG A 259 7.60 -16.20 8.35
N ASP A 260 6.59 -15.38 8.57
CA ASP A 260 5.52 -15.68 9.51
C ASP A 260 4.58 -16.78 8.97
N LYS A 261 3.61 -17.19 9.79
CA LYS A 261 2.60 -18.21 9.42
C LYS A 261 1.74 -17.86 8.20
N ASN A 262 1.70 -16.58 7.82
CA ASN A 262 0.94 -16.08 6.67
C ASN A 262 1.85 -15.85 5.45
N GLY A 263 3.14 -16.22 5.53
CA GLY A 263 4.11 -16.12 4.45
C GLY A 263 4.81 -14.77 4.32
N PHE A 264 4.51 -13.77 5.16
CA PHE A 264 5.19 -12.48 5.16
C PHE A 264 6.58 -12.57 5.76
N LEU A 265 7.50 -11.71 5.31
CA LEU A 265 8.87 -11.67 5.83
C LEU A 265 8.88 -11.41 7.35
N ALA A 266 9.48 -12.33 8.08
CA ALA A 266 9.66 -12.22 9.51
C ALA A 266 10.83 -11.26 9.82
N VAL A 267 10.54 -10.18 10.54
CA VAL A 267 11.53 -9.18 10.93
C VAL A 267 11.53 -8.96 12.42
N ARG A 268 12.70 -8.58 12.92
CA ARG A 268 12.88 -8.12 14.31
C ARG A 268 12.30 -6.71 14.48
N GLN A 269 12.18 -6.25 15.71
CA GLN A 269 11.81 -4.85 15.98
C GLN A 269 12.76 -3.81 15.34
N THR A 270 13.93 -4.23 14.90
CA THR A 270 14.90 -3.41 14.15
C THR A 270 14.58 -3.31 12.67
N LEU A 271 13.50 -3.95 12.18
CA LEU A 271 13.14 -4.12 10.78
C LEU A 271 14.15 -4.98 9.99
N GLN A 272 15.09 -5.61 10.66
CA GLN A 272 16.06 -6.55 10.11
C GLN A 272 15.43 -7.94 10.03
N SER A 273 15.66 -8.67 8.95
CA SER A 273 15.21 -10.06 8.80
C SER A 273 15.68 -10.91 9.98
N THR A 274 14.86 -11.86 10.40
CA THR A 274 15.22 -12.79 11.48
C THR A 274 16.24 -13.82 11.03
N SER A 275 16.33 -14.13 9.73
CA SER A 275 17.26 -15.09 9.15
C SER A 275 18.54 -14.47 8.59
N HIS A 276 18.46 -13.30 7.93
CA HIS A 276 19.59 -12.71 7.20
C HIS A 276 19.87 -11.28 7.68
N PRO A 277 20.98 -11.02 8.37
CA PRO A 277 21.25 -9.74 9.02
C PRO A 277 21.47 -8.57 8.04
N TYR A 278 21.80 -8.83 6.79
CA TYR A 278 21.99 -7.85 5.73
C TYR A 278 20.70 -7.58 4.92
N ILE A 279 19.54 -8.13 5.35
CA ILE A 279 18.24 -7.90 4.72
C ILE A 279 17.31 -7.22 5.73
N PHE A 280 16.70 -6.12 5.30
CA PHE A 280 15.69 -5.37 6.02
C PHE A 280 14.38 -5.41 5.26
N ALA A 281 13.24 -5.37 5.98
CA ALA A 281 11.94 -5.25 5.33
C ALA A 281 10.98 -4.41 6.16
N ALA A 282 10.09 -3.68 5.46
CA ALA A 282 9.08 -2.83 6.09
C ALA A 282 7.79 -2.75 5.25
N GLY A 283 6.71 -2.22 5.82
CA GLY A 283 5.40 -2.14 5.18
C GLY A 283 4.68 -3.48 5.12
N ASP A 284 3.73 -3.62 4.19
CA ASP A 284 2.82 -4.77 4.15
C ASP A 284 3.54 -6.11 3.94
N ILE A 285 4.73 -6.12 3.30
CA ILE A 285 5.53 -7.34 3.06
C ILE A 285 6.13 -7.93 4.34
N ALA A 286 6.27 -7.14 5.41
CA ALA A 286 6.98 -7.53 6.63
C ALA A 286 6.05 -7.71 7.83
N THR A 287 6.37 -8.65 8.70
CA THR A 287 5.74 -8.84 10.02
C THR A 287 6.80 -8.79 11.11
N ILE A 288 6.62 -7.91 12.10
CA ILE A 288 7.45 -7.90 13.30
C ILE A 288 6.98 -9.06 14.18
N GLU A 289 7.79 -10.12 14.31
CA GLU A 289 7.39 -11.35 15.02
C GLU A 289 6.98 -11.09 16.48
N ALA A 290 7.75 -10.28 17.19
CA ALA A 290 7.51 -10.02 18.62
C ALA A 290 6.27 -9.13 18.88
N ASP A 291 5.78 -8.41 17.85
CA ASP A 291 4.69 -7.44 18.00
C ASP A 291 4.00 -7.20 16.65
N PRO A 292 3.24 -8.17 16.12
CA PRO A 292 2.57 -8.04 14.83
C PRO A 292 1.60 -6.87 14.78
N ARG A 293 1.55 -6.17 13.64
CA ARG A 293 0.65 -5.04 13.39
C ARG A 293 -0.21 -5.30 12.15
N PRO A 294 -1.40 -4.71 12.07
CA PRO A 294 -2.21 -4.74 10.86
C PRO A 294 -1.42 -4.20 9.65
N LYS A 295 -1.71 -4.73 8.46
CA LYS A 295 -1.13 -4.26 7.20
C LYS A 295 -1.82 -2.95 6.79
N ALA A 296 -1.32 -1.83 7.29
CA ALA A 296 -1.88 -0.50 7.06
C ALA A 296 -0.78 0.53 6.79
N GLY A 297 -1.05 1.46 5.88
CA GLY A 297 -0.08 2.46 5.40
C GLY A 297 0.58 3.29 6.51
N VAL A 298 -0.14 3.57 7.60
CA VAL A 298 0.40 4.31 8.76
C VAL A 298 1.63 3.64 9.38
N PHE A 299 1.67 2.31 9.42
CA PHE A 299 2.84 1.58 9.93
C PHE A 299 4.00 1.65 8.95
N ALA A 300 3.74 1.53 7.64
CA ALA A 300 4.76 1.69 6.62
C ALA A 300 5.40 3.09 6.67
N VAL A 301 4.59 4.15 6.74
CA VAL A 301 5.09 5.54 6.83
C VAL A 301 5.95 5.74 8.08
N ARG A 302 5.49 5.25 9.23
CA ARG A 302 6.22 5.41 10.51
C ARG A 302 7.45 4.52 10.65
N ALA A 303 7.52 3.42 9.90
CA ALA A 303 8.71 2.57 9.83
C ALA A 303 9.87 3.25 9.08
N GLY A 304 9.59 4.14 8.11
CA GLY A 304 10.58 4.75 7.22
C GLY A 304 11.78 5.39 7.94
N PRO A 305 11.58 6.31 8.89
CA PRO A 305 12.70 6.91 9.64
C PRO A 305 13.53 5.90 10.45
N VAL A 306 12.90 4.84 10.96
CA VAL A 306 13.59 3.77 11.69
C VAL A 306 14.40 2.92 10.73
N LEU A 307 13.83 2.57 9.58
CA LEU A 307 14.49 1.84 8.50
C LEU A 307 15.74 2.59 8.03
N ALA A 308 15.61 3.87 7.68
CA ALA A 308 16.73 4.71 7.24
C ALA A 308 17.87 4.73 8.29
N LYS A 309 17.50 4.94 9.56
CA LYS A 309 18.48 4.96 10.66
C LYS A 309 19.17 3.62 10.85
N ASN A 310 18.43 2.52 10.74
CA ASN A 310 18.98 1.17 10.98
C ASN A 310 19.84 0.69 9.81
N LEU A 311 19.48 1.00 8.56
CA LEU A 311 20.36 0.75 7.41
C LEU A 311 21.71 1.45 7.56
N ARG A 312 21.71 2.75 7.96
CA ARG A 312 22.97 3.48 8.25
C ARG A 312 23.78 2.86 9.39
N LYS A 313 23.09 2.51 10.49
CA LYS A 313 23.76 1.88 11.65
C LYS A 313 24.38 0.55 11.29
N TYR A 314 23.71 -0.23 10.44
CA TYR A 314 24.24 -1.49 9.94
C TYR A 314 25.52 -1.29 9.13
N LEU A 315 25.52 -0.35 8.17
CA LEU A 315 26.69 0.01 7.36
C LEU A 315 27.92 0.43 8.22
N HIS A 316 27.66 1.03 9.38
CA HIS A 316 28.72 1.47 10.29
C HIS A 316 29.00 0.48 11.44
N GLY A 317 28.48 -0.75 11.40
CA GLY A 317 28.64 -1.75 12.48
C GLY A 317 28.06 -1.32 13.84
N ARG A 318 27.09 -0.37 13.85
CA ARG A 318 26.52 0.18 15.09
C ARG A 318 25.27 -0.57 15.52
N ARG A 319 24.98 -0.57 16.83
CA ARG A 319 23.78 -1.20 17.40
C ARG A 319 22.51 -0.60 16.80
N LEU A 320 21.63 -1.47 16.28
CA LEU A 320 20.37 -1.08 15.66
C LEU A 320 19.34 -0.58 16.69
N LYS A 321 18.45 0.32 16.25
CA LYS A 321 17.38 0.85 17.08
C LYS A 321 16.14 -0.04 16.97
N LYS A 322 15.58 -0.48 18.10
CA LYS A 322 14.26 -1.13 18.13
C LYS A 322 13.16 -0.12 17.83
N TRP A 323 12.20 -0.52 17.02
CA TRP A 323 10.98 0.23 16.76
C TRP A 323 9.84 -0.32 17.60
N ALA A 324 9.34 0.48 18.53
CA ALA A 324 8.10 0.20 19.21
C ALA A 324 6.95 0.74 18.34
N ALA A 325 6.37 -0.11 17.50
CA ALA A 325 5.24 0.28 16.69
C ALA A 325 4.04 0.62 17.60
N GLN A 326 3.37 1.74 17.32
CA GLN A 326 2.24 2.19 18.13
C GLN A 326 1.11 1.14 18.15
N LYS A 327 0.53 0.93 19.33
CA LYS A 327 -0.64 0.03 19.49
C LYS A 327 -1.95 0.69 19.02
N ARG A 328 -2.03 2.02 19.10
CA ARG A 328 -3.20 2.81 18.69
C ARG A 328 -2.78 3.86 17.68
N TYR A 329 -3.61 4.10 16.71
CA TYR A 329 -3.44 5.15 15.71
C TYR A 329 -4.77 5.80 15.41
N LEU A 330 -4.73 7.06 15.00
CA LEU A 330 -5.89 7.74 14.47
C LEU A 330 -6.13 7.24 13.04
N ALA A 331 -7.28 6.62 12.81
CA ALA A 331 -7.77 6.34 11.48
C ALA A 331 -8.84 7.36 11.11
N ILE A 332 -8.71 8.00 9.95
CA ILE A 332 -9.69 8.94 9.41
C ILE A 332 -10.22 8.34 8.11
N ILE A 333 -11.52 8.06 8.07
CA ILE A 333 -12.19 7.34 6.99
C ILE A 333 -13.18 8.30 6.34
N GLY A 334 -12.98 8.62 5.07
CA GLY A 334 -13.86 9.48 4.30
C GLY A 334 -15.27 8.89 4.11
N CYS A 335 -16.29 9.75 4.13
CA CYS A 335 -17.66 9.31 3.94
C CYS A 335 -18.26 9.78 2.60
N ALA A 336 -17.48 10.45 1.75
CA ALA A 336 -17.91 11.02 0.46
C ALA A 336 -19.15 11.95 0.53
N ASP A 337 -19.51 12.40 1.74
CA ASP A 337 -20.62 13.33 2.01
C ASP A 337 -20.15 14.66 2.61
N GLY A 338 -18.86 15.00 2.45
CA GLY A 338 -18.23 16.18 3.04
C GLY A 338 -17.64 15.94 4.41
N GLY A 339 -17.88 14.78 5.04
CA GLY A 339 -17.39 14.43 6.36
C GLY A 339 -16.49 13.19 6.37
N ALA A 340 -15.85 12.94 7.52
CA ALA A 340 -15.08 11.74 7.76
C ALA A 340 -15.30 11.21 9.18
N ILE A 341 -15.09 9.91 9.36
CA ILE A 341 -15.13 9.23 10.65
C ILE A 341 -13.70 9.10 11.17
N ALA A 342 -13.43 9.70 12.32
CA ALA A 342 -12.20 9.52 13.07
C ALA A 342 -12.39 8.37 14.08
N SER A 343 -11.46 7.42 14.10
CA SER A 343 -11.44 6.30 15.06
C SER A 343 -10.11 6.26 15.80
N TRP A 344 -10.17 6.23 17.14
CA TRP A 344 -9.02 6.09 18.01
C TRP A 344 -9.33 5.16 19.19
N GLY A 345 -8.71 4.01 19.22
CA GLY A 345 -8.97 3.02 20.28
C GLY A 345 -10.46 2.63 20.33
N GLN A 346 -11.18 3.00 21.38
CA GLN A 346 -12.62 2.75 21.53
C GLN A 346 -13.50 3.92 21.04
N PHE A 347 -12.90 5.07 20.73
CA PHE A 347 -13.63 6.27 20.32
C PHE A 347 -13.84 6.32 18.82
N GLY A 348 -15.02 6.77 18.40
CA GLY A 348 -15.39 7.04 17.02
C GLY A 348 -16.29 8.27 16.95
N VAL A 349 -15.92 9.22 16.10
CA VAL A 349 -16.67 10.48 15.89
C VAL A 349 -16.70 10.79 14.40
N LYS A 350 -17.83 11.29 13.89
CA LYS A 350 -17.97 11.82 12.54
C LYS A 350 -18.09 13.32 12.58
N ALA A 351 -17.29 14.01 11.77
CA ALA A 351 -17.37 15.45 11.56
C ALA A 351 -16.72 15.86 10.23
N ASP A 352 -17.13 17.02 9.70
CA ASP A 352 -16.65 17.52 8.40
C ASP A 352 -15.18 17.96 8.45
N TRP A 353 -14.76 18.57 9.55
CA TRP A 353 -13.38 19.01 9.71
C TRP A 353 -12.35 17.84 9.71
N PHE A 354 -12.78 16.61 10.00
CA PHE A 354 -11.90 15.45 9.88
C PHE A 354 -11.54 15.13 8.43
N LEU A 355 -12.43 15.42 7.48
CA LEU A 355 -12.10 15.26 6.06
C LEU A 355 -11.04 16.28 5.64
N ALA A 356 -11.18 17.53 6.06
CA ALA A 356 -10.19 18.57 5.82
C ALA A 356 -8.83 18.22 6.45
N LEU A 357 -8.84 17.69 7.68
CA LEU A 357 -7.64 17.19 8.36
C LEU A 357 -6.99 16.02 7.59
N LYS A 358 -7.80 15.06 7.10
CA LYS A 358 -7.30 13.95 6.29
C LYS A 358 -6.59 14.49 5.05
N TYR A 359 -7.23 15.35 4.29
CA TYR A 359 -6.66 15.93 3.07
C TYR A 359 -5.40 16.76 3.35
N TRP A 360 -5.34 17.49 4.46
CA TRP A 360 -4.14 18.21 4.87
C TRP A 360 -2.98 17.26 5.20
N ILE A 361 -3.25 16.15 5.93
CA ILE A 361 -2.25 15.12 6.24
C ILE A 361 -1.71 14.50 4.95
N ASP A 362 -2.62 14.12 4.04
CA ASP A 362 -2.28 13.46 2.78
C ASP A 362 -1.43 14.39 1.88
N ARG A 363 -1.85 15.62 1.67
CA ARG A 363 -1.08 16.65 0.92
C ARG A 363 0.29 16.89 1.55
N ARG A 364 0.35 17.04 2.87
CA ARG A 364 1.62 17.25 3.59
C ARG A 364 2.56 16.05 3.43
N PHE A 365 2.03 14.84 3.38
CA PHE A 365 2.82 13.64 3.11
C PHE A 365 3.36 13.65 1.69
N MET A 366 2.52 13.88 0.69
CA MET A 366 2.90 13.88 -0.73
C MET A 366 3.90 14.99 -1.05
N ALA A 367 3.68 16.20 -0.57
CA ALA A 367 4.58 17.34 -0.77
C ALA A 367 6.02 17.08 -0.33
N LYS A 368 6.25 16.18 0.62
CA LYS A 368 7.61 15.79 1.05
C LYS A 368 8.40 15.08 -0.05
N TYR A 369 7.72 14.46 -1.03
CA TYR A 369 8.34 13.62 -2.04
C TYR A 369 8.10 14.12 -3.47
N GLN A 370 7.10 14.96 -3.67
CA GLN A 370 6.84 15.62 -4.95
C GLN A 370 7.67 16.90 -5.12
N ASN A 371 7.88 17.66 -4.03
CA ASN A 371 8.66 18.91 -4.05
C ASN A 371 10.12 18.66 -3.61
N LEU A 372 10.85 17.85 -4.37
CA LEU A 372 12.27 17.60 -4.16
C LEU A 372 13.06 18.65 -4.94
N SER A 373 13.59 19.64 -4.24
CA SER A 373 14.58 20.56 -4.83
C SER A 373 15.92 19.80 -4.92
N MET A 374 16.53 19.74 -6.10
CA MET A 374 17.88 19.19 -6.25
C MET A 374 18.80 19.92 -5.26
N PRO A 375 19.62 19.21 -4.46
CA PRO A 375 20.64 19.87 -3.67
C PRO A 375 21.51 20.69 -4.65
N ALA A 376 21.76 21.95 -4.33
CA ALA A 376 22.68 22.75 -5.10
C ALA A 376 24.00 21.95 -5.19
N LEU A 377 24.48 21.69 -6.41
CA LEU A 377 25.81 21.14 -6.58
C LEU A 377 26.77 22.04 -5.80
N PRO A 378 27.68 21.51 -4.97
CA PRO A 378 28.70 22.34 -4.35
C PRO A 378 29.36 23.15 -5.46
N ALA A 379 29.47 24.46 -5.26
CA ALA A 379 30.15 25.32 -6.18
C ALA A 379 31.57 24.76 -6.43
N PRO A 380 32.08 24.84 -7.69
CA PRO A 380 33.35 24.26 -8.07
C PRO A 380 34.53 24.82 -7.25
#